data_0625422cf16bc5fa1ddedd244f4cae91
#
_entry.id   0625422cf16bc5fa1ddedd244f4cae91
#
_cell.length_a   1.000
_cell.length_b   1.000
_cell.length_c   1.000
_cell.angle_alpha   90.00
_cell.angle_beta   90.00
_cell.angle_gamma   90.00
#
_symmetry.space_group_name_H-M   'P 1'
#
loop_
_entity.id
_entity.type
_entity.pdbx_description
1 polymer ?
#
loop_
_entity_poly.entity_id
_entity_poly.type
_entity_poly.pdbx_seq_one_letter_code
_entity_poly.pdbx_strand_id
1 'polypeptide(L)'
;VGQQQDLFDAPDFSTAVEAFVRAIVTSPSRPSPAELVVKLDKEIGPKARWDMEGMVRLVADDPKISRSDRDYLSSLLADDSLSKALRGEDVPESKKTSTIDELFRHSKLYRNSGEFNELVQFMGRFREYAPYNNMLVRVQNPACSFYARAKDWDERFKRYLKEDARPMLILAPMHPVLLVYDIDQTEGADLPKELQNFAKFEGKWDPTWLTNAVENAAGHRIRVDFKTLSSTNGGFAMLDRGAGQWKMRIAIHDGLDDPSRFGVLCHELAHILLGHLGTDWDQWWPGRLNLDKRTVEIEAESVAYIVANQVGLKGSSAAYVSRHLKGGEVPLSVSMDYIAKVAGHIEQMATTKMQPRRPRPPPKKKSSAKKASVDLL
;
A
#
# COMPACT_ATOMS: atom_id res chain seq x y z
N VAL A 1 -20.28 -25.13 26.61
CA VAL A 1 -19.84 -25.25 25.23
C VAL A 1 -20.42 -24.04 24.51
N GLY A 2 -19.74 -22.89 24.61
CA GLY A 2 -20.12 -21.66 23.95
C GLY A 2 -19.63 -21.72 22.50
N GLN A 3 -20.53 -21.54 21.54
CA GLN A 3 -20.20 -21.36 20.13
C GLN A 3 -19.35 -20.09 19.99
N GLN A 4 -18.11 -20.28 19.61
CA GLN A 4 -17.22 -19.24 19.12
C GLN A 4 -17.81 -18.81 17.77
N GLN A 5 -18.57 -17.71 17.77
CA GLN A 5 -19.04 -17.08 16.54
C GLN A 5 -17.81 -16.68 15.73
N ASP A 6 -17.72 -17.26 14.54
CA ASP A 6 -16.66 -17.06 13.56
C ASP A 6 -16.41 -15.58 13.33
N LEU A 7 -15.16 -15.17 13.57
CA LEU A 7 -14.65 -13.81 13.28
C LEU A 7 -14.63 -13.50 11.77
N PHE A 8 -14.94 -14.49 10.93
CA PHE A 8 -14.97 -14.41 9.46
C PHE A 8 -16.38 -14.56 8.86
N ASP A 9 -17.39 -14.75 9.66
CA ASP A 9 -18.76 -14.45 9.30
C ASP A 9 -18.99 -12.92 9.35
N ALA A 10 -18.19 -12.17 8.60
CA ALA A 10 -18.71 -10.93 8.08
C ALA A 10 -19.90 -11.33 7.21
N PRO A 11 -21.12 -10.86 7.49
CA PRO A 11 -22.26 -11.19 6.65
C PRO A 11 -21.82 -10.90 5.23
N ASP A 12 -22.10 -11.85 4.33
CA ASP A 12 -21.87 -11.69 2.90
C ASP A 12 -22.78 -10.56 2.43
N PHE A 13 -22.26 -9.34 2.47
CA PHE A 13 -23.00 -8.15 2.05
C PHE A 13 -23.27 -8.16 0.54
N SER A 14 -22.57 -9.03 -0.23
CA SER A 14 -22.69 -9.05 -1.68
C SER A 14 -24.12 -9.30 -2.14
N THR A 15 -24.82 -10.25 -1.54
CA THR A 15 -26.24 -10.52 -1.85
C THR A 15 -27.14 -9.36 -1.44
N ALA A 16 -26.91 -8.77 -0.26
CA ALA A 16 -27.67 -7.63 0.21
C ALA A 16 -27.42 -6.37 -0.63
N VAL A 17 -26.16 -6.13 -1.02
CA VAL A 17 -25.78 -4.99 -1.89
C VAL A 17 -26.30 -5.20 -3.30
N GLU A 18 -26.32 -6.43 -3.84
CA GLU A 18 -26.93 -6.72 -5.13
C GLU A 18 -28.42 -6.43 -5.11
N ALA A 19 -29.14 -6.91 -4.11
CA ALA A 19 -30.56 -6.63 -3.95
C ALA A 19 -30.86 -5.12 -3.83
N PHE A 20 -30.00 -4.41 -3.10
CA PHE A 20 -30.08 -2.95 -2.94
C PHE A 20 -29.88 -2.23 -4.29
N VAL A 21 -28.83 -2.57 -5.05
CA VAL A 21 -28.57 -1.98 -6.37
C VAL A 21 -29.73 -2.25 -7.33
N ARG A 22 -30.24 -3.47 -7.36
CA ARG A 22 -31.41 -3.85 -8.20
C ARG A 22 -32.68 -3.08 -7.79
N ALA A 23 -32.91 -2.88 -6.49
CA ALA A 23 -34.04 -2.10 -5.97
C ALA A 23 -33.95 -0.61 -6.37
N ILE A 24 -32.75 -0.03 -6.38
CA ILE A 24 -32.53 1.34 -6.80
C ILE A 24 -32.80 1.53 -8.29
N VAL A 25 -32.32 0.58 -9.10
CA VAL A 25 -32.52 0.60 -10.56
C VAL A 25 -34.02 0.58 -10.90
N THR A 26 -34.84 -0.16 -10.16
CA THR A 26 -36.27 -0.24 -10.37
C THR A 26 -37.06 0.91 -9.71
N SER A 27 -36.38 1.73 -8.91
CA SER A 27 -37.03 2.88 -8.25
C SER A 27 -37.30 4.04 -9.22
N PRO A 28 -38.45 4.69 -9.15
CA PRO A 28 -38.71 5.87 -9.97
C PRO A 28 -37.79 7.06 -9.64
N SER A 29 -37.26 7.12 -8.42
CA SER A 29 -36.27 8.12 -8.03
C SER A 29 -34.87 7.54 -8.23
N ARG A 30 -34.06 8.14 -9.10
CA ARG A 30 -32.68 7.79 -9.33
C ARG A 30 -31.76 8.63 -8.42
N PRO A 31 -31.33 8.10 -7.26
CA PRO A 31 -30.54 8.88 -6.33
C PRO A 31 -29.17 9.23 -6.89
N SER A 32 -28.63 10.37 -6.49
CA SER A 32 -27.27 10.76 -6.72
C SER A 32 -26.30 9.84 -5.96
N PRO A 33 -25.00 9.78 -6.31
CA PRO A 33 -24.02 8.99 -5.59
C PRO A 33 -24.00 9.24 -4.07
N ALA A 34 -24.10 10.49 -3.63
CA ALA A 34 -24.14 10.84 -2.21
C ALA A 34 -25.40 10.31 -1.49
N GLU A 35 -26.56 10.47 -2.10
CA GLU A 35 -27.81 9.93 -1.55
C GLU A 35 -27.82 8.40 -1.51
N LEU A 36 -27.17 7.77 -2.49
CA LEU A 36 -26.97 6.33 -2.55
C LEU A 36 -26.21 5.81 -1.33
N VAL A 37 -25.12 6.46 -0.99
CA VAL A 37 -24.28 6.08 0.16
C VAL A 37 -25.05 6.25 1.46
N VAL A 38 -25.81 7.34 1.62
CA VAL A 38 -26.67 7.56 2.80
C VAL A 38 -27.72 6.45 2.94
N LYS A 39 -28.36 6.04 1.83
CA LYS A 39 -29.33 4.94 1.83
C LYS A 39 -28.68 3.61 2.16
N LEU A 40 -27.53 3.31 1.53
CA LEU A 40 -26.78 2.09 1.77
C LEU A 40 -26.39 1.95 3.24
N ASP A 41 -25.84 3.01 3.84
CA ASP A 41 -25.44 3.03 5.24
C ASP A 41 -26.61 2.80 6.19
N LYS A 42 -27.79 3.34 5.84
CA LYS A 42 -29.00 3.21 6.65
C LYS A 42 -29.62 1.82 6.54
N GLU A 43 -29.63 1.22 5.36
CA GLU A 43 -30.34 -0.03 5.09
C GLU A 43 -29.48 -1.27 5.38
N ILE A 44 -28.19 -1.22 5.03
CA ILE A 44 -27.29 -2.38 5.16
C ILE A 44 -26.18 -2.08 6.16
N GLY A 45 -25.63 -0.88 6.12
CA GLY A 45 -24.55 -0.43 7.01
C GLY A 45 -23.28 -0.03 6.27
N PRO A 46 -22.40 0.75 6.93
CA PRO A 46 -21.23 1.35 6.28
C PRO A 46 -20.20 0.34 5.76
N LYS A 47 -20.24 -0.91 6.21
CA LYS A 47 -19.36 -1.98 5.69
C LYS A 47 -19.71 -2.40 4.27
N ALA A 48 -20.98 -2.24 3.88
CA ALA A 48 -21.48 -2.57 2.54
C ALA A 48 -20.93 -1.66 1.44
N ARG A 49 -20.33 -0.51 1.81
CA ARG A 49 -19.71 0.42 0.86
C ARG A 49 -18.60 -0.26 0.04
N TRP A 50 -17.96 -1.28 0.58
CA TRP A 50 -16.84 -1.98 -0.07
C TRP A 50 -17.27 -2.82 -1.27
N ASP A 51 -18.47 -3.36 -1.23
CA ASP A 51 -19.01 -4.21 -2.31
C ASP A 51 -19.79 -3.38 -3.34
N MET A 52 -20.11 -2.12 -3.01
CA MET A 52 -21.06 -1.31 -3.77
C MET A 52 -20.61 -1.04 -5.21
N GLU A 53 -19.36 -0.59 -5.42
CA GLU A 53 -18.88 -0.26 -6.77
C GLU A 53 -18.80 -1.51 -7.66
N GLY A 54 -18.27 -2.61 -7.11
CA GLY A 54 -18.20 -3.90 -7.81
C GLY A 54 -19.59 -4.41 -8.17
N MET A 55 -20.57 -4.23 -7.29
CA MET A 55 -21.95 -4.66 -7.52
C MET A 55 -22.67 -3.79 -8.55
N VAL A 56 -22.43 -2.48 -8.55
CA VAL A 56 -22.96 -1.57 -9.59
C VAL A 56 -22.46 -1.98 -10.97
N ARG A 57 -21.18 -2.33 -11.11
CA ARG A 57 -20.60 -2.84 -12.37
C ARG A 57 -21.24 -4.15 -12.78
N LEU A 58 -21.35 -5.10 -11.85
CA LEU A 58 -21.92 -6.42 -12.10
C LEU A 58 -23.39 -6.33 -12.55
N VAL A 59 -24.19 -5.47 -11.90
CA VAL A 59 -25.58 -5.28 -12.28
C VAL A 59 -25.71 -4.52 -13.61
N ALA A 60 -24.83 -3.56 -13.90
CA ALA A 60 -24.81 -2.86 -15.19
C ALA A 60 -24.49 -3.81 -16.37
N ASP A 61 -23.69 -4.85 -16.15
CA ASP A 61 -23.35 -5.85 -17.15
C ASP A 61 -24.42 -6.95 -17.32
N ASP A 62 -25.43 -7.00 -16.46
CA ASP A 62 -26.52 -7.99 -16.56
C ASP A 62 -27.35 -7.72 -17.84
N PRO A 63 -27.46 -8.69 -18.78
CA PRO A 63 -28.22 -8.51 -20.01
C PRO A 63 -29.71 -8.25 -19.81
N LYS A 64 -30.25 -8.57 -18.62
CA LYS A 64 -31.67 -8.35 -18.27
C LYS A 64 -31.98 -6.91 -17.86
N ILE A 65 -30.95 -6.08 -17.62
CA ILE A 65 -31.11 -4.67 -17.24
C ILE A 65 -31.47 -3.84 -18.48
N SER A 66 -32.46 -2.98 -18.35
CA SER A 66 -32.87 -2.06 -19.42
C SER A 66 -31.74 -1.11 -19.81
N ARG A 67 -31.75 -0.63 -21.05
CA ARG A 67 -30.78 0.37 -21.52
C ARG A 67 -30.74 1.60 -20.64
N SER A 68 -31.90 2.13 -20.27
CA SER A 68 -32.06 3.33 -19.41
C SER A 68 -31.46 3.11 -18.02
N ASP A 69 -31.57 1.91 -17.47
CA ASP A 69 -31.02 1.56 -16.14
C ASP A 69 -29.51 1.37 -16.21
N ARG A 70 -29.03 0.77 -17.30
CA ARG A 70 -27.61 0.64 -17.56
C ARG A 70 -26.93 2.01 -17.72
N ASP A 71 -27.57 2.95 -18.46
CA ASP A 71 -27.09 4.30 -18.62
C ASP A 71 -26.99 5.03 -17.27
N TYR A 72 -27.99 4.81 -16.38
CA TYR A 72 -27.95 5.35 -15.02
C TYR A 72 -26.82 4.75 -14.19
N LEU A 73 -26.68 3.43 -14.16
CA LEU A 73 -25.57 2.78 -13.42
C LEU A 73 -24.20 3.20 -13.95
N SER A 74 -24.08 3.35 -15.28
CA SER A 74 -22.87 3.87 -15.91
C SER A 74 -22.57 5.32 -15.50
N SER A 75 -23.61 6.15 -15.35
CA SER A 75 -23.47 7.53 -14.88
C SER A 75 -22.97 7.62 -13.42
N LEU A 76 -23.33 6.65 -12.56
CA LEU A 76 -22.81 6.57 -11.20
C LEU A 76 -21.31 6.26 -11.17
N LEU A 77 -20.83 5.49 -12.16
CA LEU A 77 -19.43 5.12 -12.29
C LEU A 77 -18.58 6.16 -13.04
N ALA A 78 -19.25 7.11 -13.73
CA ALA A 78 -18.58 8.15 -14.47
C ALA A 78 -17.83 9.12 -13.53
N ASP A 79 -16.66 9.59 -13.95
CA ASP A 79 -15.85 10.58 -13.23
C ASP A 79 -15.53 10.21 -11.77
N ASP A 80 -15.51 8.91 -11.46
CA ASP A 80 -15.33 8.38 -10.11
C ASP A 80 -16.35 8.92 -9.08
N SER A 81 -17.52 9.35 -9.53
CA SER A 81 -18.50 10.03 -8.68
C SER A 81 -19.04 9.15 -7.56
N LEU A 82 -19.34 7.86 -7.85
CA LEU A 82 -19.73 6.88 -6.84
C LEU A 82 -18.56 6.57 -5.89
N SER A 83 -17.37 6.35 -6.41
CA SER A 83 -16.18 6.09 -5.62
C SER A 83 -15.89 7.26 -4.66
N LYS A 84 -16.03 8.49 -5.11
CA LYS A 84 -15.89 9.70 -4.28
C LYS A 84 -16.94 9.74 -3.16
N ALA A 85 -18.20 9.48 -3.47
CA ALA A 85 -19.28 9.46 -2.48
C ALA A 85 -19.08 8.33 -1.45
N LEU A 86 -18.70 7.11 -1.88
CA LEU A 86 -18.42 5.98 -1.00
C LEU A 86 -17.27 6.27 -0.02
N ARG A 87 -16.31 7.09 -0.43
CA ARG A 87 -15.20 7.56 0.40
C ARG A 87 -15.64 8.60 1.44
N GLY A 88 -16.80 9.19 1.29
CA GLY A 88 -17.25 10.31 2.13
C GLY A 88 -16.41 11.57 1.87
N GLU A 89 -16.22 11.91 0.62
CA GLU A 89 -15.39 13.06 0.17
C GLU A 89 -16.01 14.44 0.38
N ASP A 90 -17.04 14.55 1.20
CA ASP A 90 -17.39 15.80 1.90
C ASP A 90 -16.48 16.08 3.11
N VAL A 91 -15.57 15.14 3.44
CA VAL A 91 -14.48 15.40 4.40
C VAL A 91 -13.34 16.04 3.61
N PRO A 92 -12.90 17.26 3.97
CA PRO A 92 -11.80 17.93 3.29
C PRO A 92 -10.64 16.96 3.10
N GLU A 93 -10.15 16.85 1.89
CA GLU A 93 -9.05 15.94 1.49
C GLU A 93 -7.82 16.05 2.41
N SER A 94 -7.67 17.21 3.04
CA SER A 94 -6.60 17.57 3.99
C SER A 94 -6.48 16.67 5.24
N LYS A 95 -7.53 15.94 5.63
CA LYS A 95 -7.46 15.10 6.84
C LYS A 95 -7.05 13.65 6.60
N LYS A 96 -6.98 13.19 5.35
CA LYS A 96 -6.64 11.80 5.00
C LYS A 96 -5.31 11.64 4.26
N THR A 97 -4.74 12.72 3.76
CA THR A 97 -3.47 12.69 3.05
C THR A 97 -2.33 12.91 4.05
N SER A 98 -1.23 12.17 3.93
CA SER A 98 -0.08 12.42 4.77
C SER A 98 0.56 13.76 4.41
N THR A 99 1.20 14.43 5.36
CA THR A 99 1.93 15.70 5.13
C THR A 99 2.98 15.55 4.03
N ILE A 100 3.57 14.35 3.91
CA ILE A 100 4.54 14.04 2.87
C ILE A 100 3.86 14.00 1.50
N ASP A 101 2.73 13.32 1.36
CA ASP A 101 2.01 13.26 0.09
C ASP A 101 1.47 14.64 -0.32
N GLU A 102 1.06 15.48 0.64
CA GLU A 102 0.71 16.88 0.38
C GLU A 102 1.92 17.67 -0.14
N LEU A 103 3.10 17.48 0.46
CA LEU A 103 4.32 18.13 0.00
C LEU A 103 4.64 17.74 -1.44
N PHE A 104 4.52 16.46 -1.80
CA PHE A 104 4.72 15.97 -3.17
C PHE A 104 3.70 16.56 -4.14
N ARG A 105 2.43 16.66 -3.75
CA ARG A 105 1.38 17.27 -4.58
C ARG A 105 1.64 18.76 -4.85
N HIS A 106 2.03 19.52 -3.83
CA HIS A 106 2.25 20.96 -3.95
C HIS A 106 3.55 21.31 -4.66
N SER A 107 4.60 20.52 -4.47
CA SER A 107 5.91 20.80 -5.08
C SER A 107 5.96 20.53 -6.58
N LYS A 108 4.97 19.82 -7.14
CA LYS A 108 4.98 19.28 -8.52
C LYS A 108 6.20 18.39 -8.82
N LEU A 109 7.05 18.13 -7.83
CA LEU A 109 8.20 17.22 -7.94
C LEU A 109 7.68 15.79 -8.08
N TYR A 110 8.42 14.98 -8.84
CA TYR A 110 8.14 13.56 -9.03
C TYR A 110 6.79 13.22 -9.67
N ARG A 111 6.16 14.17 -10.36
CA ARG A 111 4.92 13.94 -11.11
C ARG A 111 5.14 13.38 -12.49
N ASN A 112 6.28 13.65 -13.09
CA ASN A 112 6.65 12.97 -14.32
C ASN A 112 7.26 11.59 -14.02
N SER A 113 7.11 10.68 -14.96
CA SER A 113 7.56 9.29 -14.80
C SER A 113 9.08 9.17 -14.60
N GLY A 114 9.87 10.07 -15.15
CA GLY A 114 11.33 10.08 -15.01
C GLY A 114 11.74 10.40 -13.57
N GLU A 115 11.28 11.52 -13.03
CA GLU A 115 11.59 11.94 -11.66
C GLU A 115 11.07 10.95 -10.61
N PHE A 116 9.88 10.39 -10.83
CA PHE A 116 9.34 9.36 -9.95
C PHE A 116 10.22 8.11 -9.92
N ASN A 117 10.64 7.62 -11.10
CA ASN A 117 11.54 6.48 -11.20
C ASN A 117 12.89 6.75 -10.53
N GLU A 118 13.47 7.94 -10.71
CA GLU A 118 14.70 8.34 -10.03
C GLU A 118 14.56 8.34 -8.51
N LEU A 119 13.43 8.82 -7.99
CA LEU A 119 13.14 8.77 -6.56
C LEU A 119 13.04 7.34 -6.04
N VAL A 120 12.28 6.48 -6.74
CA VAL A 120 12.13 5.07 -6.36
C VAL A 120 13.47 4.33 -6.41
N GLN A 121 14.29 4.60 -7.44
CA GLN A 121 15.64 4.06 -7.54
C GLN A 121 16.52 4.56 -6.39
N PHE A 122 16.46 5.84 -6.05
CA PHE A 122 17.22 6.40 -4.94
C PHE A 122 16.82 5.77 -3.61
N MET A 123 15.52 5.56 -3.37
CA MET A 123 15.01 4.89 -2.16
C MET A 123 15.53 3.46 -2.02
N GLY A 124 15.65 2.72 -3.12
CA GLY A 124 16.19 1.37 -3.13
C GLY A 124 17.72 1.29 -3.03
N ARG A 125 18.42 2.40 -3.24
CA ARG A 125 19.89 2.42 -3.42
C ARG A 125 20.67 2.30 -2.10
N PHE A 126 20.21 2.98 -1.05
CA PHE A 126 20.92 3.08 0.22
C PHE A 126 20.39 2.08 1.23
N ARG A 127 21.18 1.05 1.49
CA ARG A 127 20.81 -0.03 2.41
C ARG A 127 21.04 0.29 3.88
N GLU A 128 21.91 1.25 4.18
CA GLU A 128 22.22 1.65 5.56
C GLU A 128 21.08 2.45 6.20
N TYR A 129 20.16 2.95 5.38
CA TYR A 129 19.03 3.76 5.81
C TYR A 129 17.72 3.21 5.26
N ALA A 130 16.70 3.22 6.09
CA ALA A 130 15.36 2.81 5.67
C ALA A 130 14.89 3.60 4.43
N PRO A 131 14.11 2.99 3.53
CA PRO A 131 13.58 3.64 2.32
C PRO A 131 12.89 4.98 2.61
N TYR A 132 12.22 5.10 3.74
CA TYR A 132 11.58 6.35 4.18
C TYR A 132 12.60 7.48 4.41
N ASN A 133 13.74 7.19 5.02
CA ASN A 133 14.81 8.16 5.22
C ASN A 133 15.46 8.56 3.90
N ASN A 134 15.67 7.61 2.99
CA ASN A 134 16.16 7.89 1.65
C ASN A 134 15.21 8.86 0.91
N MET A 135 13.90 8.65 1.01
CA MET A 135 12.89 9.56 0.48
C MET A 135 13.02 10.97 1.09
N LEU A 136 13.11 11.07 2.42
CA LEU A 136 13.25 12.37 3.11
C LEU A 136 14.48 13.14 2.65
N VAL A 137 15.61 12.46 2.48
CA VAL A 137 16.84 13.09 1.96
C VAL A 137 16.62 13.62 0.55
N ARG A 138 16.05 12.82 -0.34
CA ARG A 138 15.82 13.22 -1.73
C ARG A 138 14.84 14.38 -1.87
N VAL A 139 13.86 14.49 -0.96
CA VAL A 139 12.94 15.63 -0.89
C VAL A 139 13.66 16.92 -0.45
N GLN A 140 14.59 16.81 0.51
CA GLN A 140 15.35 17.97 1.03
C GLN A 140 16.45 18.41 0.07
N ASN A 141 17.10 17.46 -0.61
CA ASN A 141 18.12 17.73 -1.63
C ASN A 141 17.91 16.82 -2.84
N PRO A 142 17.19 17.27 -3.88
CA PRO A 142 16.98 16.50 -5.11
C PRO A 142 18.25 16.12 -5.85
N ALA A 143 19.35 16.83 -5.66
CA ALA A 143 20.65 16.55 -6.26
C ALA A 143 21.49 15.57 -5.45
N CYS A 144 21.07 15.22 -4.22
CA CYS A 144 21.84 14.33 -3.33
C CYS A 144 22.23 13.03 -4.05
N SER A 145 23.51 12.73 -4.02
CA SER A 145 24.07 11.54 -4.65
C SER A 145 24.48 10.47 -3.64
N PHE A 146 25.06 10.86 -2.52
CA PHE A 146 25.44 10.02 -1.41
C PHE A 146 25.45 10.81 -0.11
N TYR A 147 24.93 10.23 0.96
CA TYR A 147 24.86 10.93 2.24
C TYR A 147 25.23 10.03 3.42
N ALA A 148 25.76 10.64 4.46
CA ALA A 148 26.10 9.98 5.71
C ALA A 148 26.08 10.96 6.87
N ARG A 149 26.17 10.47 8.11
CA ARG A 149 26.33 11.31 9.30
C ARG A 149 27.72 11.92 9.33
N ALA A 150 27.89 13.05 10.00
CA ALA A 150 29.19 13.69 10.17
C ALA A 150 30.28 12.73 10.71
N LYS A 151 29.92 11.92 11.71
CA LYS A 151 30.80 10.90 12.29
C LYS A 151 31.23 9.85 11.26
N ASP A 152 30.31 9.39 10.42
CA ASP A 152 30.61 8.37 9.39
C ASP A 152 31.51 8.97 8.30
N TRP A 153 31.32 10.26 7.97
CA TRP A 153 32.20 10.99 7.05
C TRP A 153 33.64 10.99 7.54
N ASP A 154 33.86 11.32 8.81
CA ASP A 154 35.20 11.35 9.40
C ASP A 154 35.77 9.94 9.60
N GLU A 155 35.09 9.06 10.35
CA GLU A 155 35.64 7.76 10.78
C GLU A 155 35.76 6.75 9.65
N ARG A 156 34.76 6.64 8.76
CA ARG A 156 34.69 5.63 7.70
C ARG A 156 35.27 6.09 6.38
N PHE A 157 34.98 7.35 6.01
CA PHE A 157 35.31 7.87 4.67
C PHE A 157 36.52 8.83 4.66
N LYS A 158 37.04 9.23 5.84
CA LYS A 158 38.15 10.18 5.97
C LYS A 158 37.84 11.48 5.23
N ARG A 159 36.62 11.97 5.41
CA ARG A 159 36.11 13.22 4.85
C ARG A 159 35.55 14.10 5.96
N TYR A 160 35.66 15.40 5.78
CA TYR A 160 35.27 16.41 6.76
C TYR A 160 34.20 17.30 6.16
N LEU A 161 33.30 17.80 7.00
CA LEU A 161 32.28 18.74 6.56
C LEU A 161 32.91 20.09 6.18
N LYS A 162 32.46 20.68 5.07
CA LYS A 162 32.79 22.06 4.72
C LYS A 162 32.15 23.03 5.70
N GLU A 163 32.69 24.25 5.81
CA GLU A 163 32.19 25.28 6.75
C GLU A 163 30.71 25.66 6.49
N ASP A 164 30.28 25.64 5.25
CA ASP A 164 28.93 25.98 4.80
C ASP A 164 27.99 24.77 4.70
N ALA A 165 28.42 23.61 5.19
CA ALA A 165 27.62 22.37 5.10
C ALA A 165 26.26 22.51 5.82
N ARG A 166 25.20 22.19 5.11
CA ARG A 166 23.82 22.23 5.62
C ARG A 166 23.27 20.82 5.81
N PRO A 167 22.87 20.45 7.03
CA PRO A 167 22.34 19.12 7.29
C PRO A 167 20.99 18.89 6.63
N MET A 168 20.79 17.65 6.20
CA MET A 168 19.46 17.09 5.94
C MET A 168 19.01 16.29 7.16
N LEU A 169 17.71 16.20 7.37
CA LEU A 169 17.09 15.58 8.52
C LEU A 169 16.53 14.20 8.15
N ILE A 170 16.88 13.18 8.95
CA ILE A 170 16.29 11.85 8.86
C ILE A 170 15.77 11.40 10.22
N LEU A 171 14.90 10.39 10.24
CA LEU A 171 14.32 9.84 11.44
C LEU A 171 15.16 8.70 12.01
N ALA A 172 15.20 8.59 13.34
CA ALA A 172 15.84 7.47 14.01
C ALA A 172 14.98 6.91 15.15
N PRO A 173 15.07 5.59 15.45
CA PRO A 173 14.23 4.94 16.45
C PRO A 173 14.41 5.51 17.88
N MET A 174 15.64 5.91 18.23
CA MET A 174 15.99 6.36 19.59
C MET A 174 16.18 7.88 19.68
N HIS A 175 16.25 8.57 18.57
CA HIS A 175 16.40 10.01 18.47
C HIS A 175 15.36 10.53 17.49
N PRO A 176 14.67 11.62 17.79
CA PRO A 176 13.63 12.12 16.91
C PRO A 176 14.18 12.50 15.53
N VAL A 177 15.42 12.96 15.46
CA VAL A 177 16.07 13.42 14.23
C VAL A 177 17.57 13.11 14.27
N LEU A 178 18.10 12.66 13.12
CA LEU A 178 19.54 12.59 12.86
C LEU A 178 19.90 13.57 11.74
N LEU A 179 21.09 14.15 11.85
CA LEU A 179 21.67 15.02 10.85
C LEU A 179 22.55 14.22 9.90
N VAL A 180 22.32 14.36 8.60
CA VAL A 180 23.12 13.75 7.55
C VAL A 180 23.52 14.81 6.52
N TYR A 181 24.61 14.57 5.82
CA TYR A 181 25.23 15.51 4.89
C TYR A 181 25.52 14.80 3.57
N ASP A 182 25.32 15.50 2.46
CA ASP A 182 25.67 15.02 1.13
C ASP A 182 27.21 15.02 0.97
N ILE A 183 27.71 14.16 0.10
CA ILE A 183 29.13 14.12 -0.28
C ILE A 183 29.63 15.49 -0.78
N ASP A 184 28.83 16.22 -1.52
CA ASP A 184 29.17 17.53 -2.07
C ASP A 184 29.43 18.59 -1.00
N GLN A 185 28.96 18.32 0.23
CA GLN A 185 29.17 19.16 1.42
C GLN A 185 30.39 18.72 2.24
N THR A 186 31.20 17.81 1.70
CA THR A 186 32.39 17.28 2.38
C THR A 186 33.62 17.45 1.53
N GLU A 187 34.78 17.46 2.18
CA GLU A 187 36.10 17.44 1.55
C GLU A 187 37.00 16.38 2.22
N GLY A 188 38.02 15.90 1.52
CA GLY A 188 38.93 14.89 2.01
C GLY A 188 39.19 13.78 0.99
N ALA A 189 39.34 12.54 1.45
CA ALA A 189 39.67 11.40 0.61
C ALA A 189 38.58 11.10 -0.44
N ASP A 190 38.96 10.54 -1.58
CA ASP A 190 38.01 10.02 -2.56
C ASP A 190 37.20 8.88 -1.96
N LEU A 191 35.92 8.79 -2.33
CA LEU A 191 35.12 7.64 -1.94
C LEU A 191 35.69 6.34 -2.53
N PRO A 192 35.62 5.23 -1.79
CA PRO A 192 35.95 3.91 -2.34
C PRO A 192 35.18 3.68 -3.66
N LYS A 193 35.88 3.06 -4.64
CA LYS A 193 35.29 2.82 -5.98
C LYS A 193 33.99 2.02 -5.90
N GLU A 194 33.88 1.13 -4.92
CA GLU A 194 32.68 0.35 -4.63
C GLU A 194 31.48 1.25 -4.28
N LEU A 195 31.74 2.36 -3.58
CA LEU A 195 30.71 3.37 -3.24
C LEU A 195 30.46 4.39 -4.36
N GLN A 196 31.40 4.57 -5.28
CA GLN A 196 31.20 5.40 -6.48
C GLN A 196 30.31 4.70 -7.53
N ASN A 197 30.27 3.35 -7.54
CA ASN A 197 29.50 2.53 -8.46
C ASN A 197 28.21 1.98 -7.85
N PHE A 198 27.46 2.79 -7.11
CA PHE A 198 26.17 2.40 -6.50
C PHE A 198 25.15 1.77 -7.47
N ALA A 199 25.25 2.05 -8.76
CA ALA A 199 24.41 1.45 -9.78
C ALA A 199 24.73 -0.03 -10.07
N LYS A 200 25.86 -0.55 -9.56
CA LYS A 200 26.35 -1.92 -9.81
C LYS A 200 26.40 -2.77 -8.55
N PHE A 201 25.49 -2.56 -7.62
CA PHE A 201 25.48 -3.43 -6.44
C PHE A 201 25.02 -4.83 -6.84
N GLU A 202 25.98 -5.76 -6.92
CA GLU A 202 25.72 -7.19 -7.05
C GLU A 202 25.57 -7.77 -5.65
N GLY A 203 24.33 -7.73 -5.13
CA GLY A 203 23.99 -8.41 -3.89
C GLY A 203 24.02 -9.92 -4.11
N LYS A 204 24.51 -10.64 -3.11
CA LYS A 204 24.44 -12.09 -3.09
C LYS A 204 23.09 -12.49 -2.52
N TRP A 205 22.33 -13.33 -3.22
CA TRP A 205 21.07 -13.88 -2.71
C TRP A 205 21.29 -14.60 -1.37
N ASP A 206 20.48 -14.29 -0.39
CA ASP A 206 20.41 -14.98 0.88
C ASP A 206 19.06 -15.73 0.97
N PRO A 207 19.06 -17.07 0.96
CA PRO A 207 17.84 -17.87 1.03
C PRO A 207 16.98 -17.58 2.26
N THR A 208 17.57 -17.05 3.34
CA THR A 208 16.85 -16.73 4.57
C THR A 208 15.84 -15.61 4.38
N TRP A 209 16.02 -14.72 3.39
CA TRP A 209 15.08 -13.62 3.13
C TRP A 209 13.68 -14.12 2.75
N LEU A 210 13.59 -15.12 1.89
CA LEU A 210 12.30 -15.72 1.53
C LEU A 210 11.65 -16.39 2.76
N THR A 211 12.43 -17.18 3.49
CA THR A 211 11.95 -17.89 4.69
C THR A 211 11.46 -16.91 5.75
N ASN A 212 12.26 -15.89 6.08
CA ASN A 212 11.90 -14.87 7.05
C ASN A 212 10.65 -14.10 6.64
N ALA A 213 10.55 -13.70 5.36
CA ALA A 213 9.39 -12.97 4.86
C ALA A 213 8.11 -13.81 4.97
N VAL A 214 8.16 -15.12 4.68
CA VAL A 214 7.03 -16.05 4.82
C VAL A 214 6.65 -16.23 6.29
N GLU A 215 7.62 -16.45 7.19
CA GLU A 215 7.37 -16.59 8.63
C GLU A 215 6.77 -15.30 9.22
N ASN A 216 7.31 -14.14 8.86
CA ASN A 216 6.80 -12.86 9.33
C ASN A 216 5.42 -12.53 8.74
N ALA A 217 5.14 -12.94 7.49
CA ALA A 217 3.80 -12.84 6.91
C ALA A 217 2.78 -13.64 7.74
N ALA A 218 3.14 -14.86 8.17
CA ALA A 218 2.31 -15.65 9.07
C ALA A 218 2.06 -14.93 10.40
N GLY A 219 3.06 -14.24 10.96
CA GLY A 219 2.92 -13.38 12.13
C GLY A 219 1.94 -12.21 11.94
N HIS A 220 1.68 -11.82 10.69
CA HIS A 220 0.67 -10.84 10.28
C HIS A 220 -0.66 -11.48 9.85
N ARG A 221 -0.84 -12.79 10.09
CA ARG A 221 -1.98 -13.56 9.62
C ARG A 221 -2.19 -13.53 8.11
N ILE A 222 -1.09 -13.47 7.37
CA ILE A 222 -1.04 -13.61 5.92
C ILE A 222 -0.49 -15.00 5.63
N ARG A 223 -1.31 -15.85 5.02
CA ARG A 223 -0.90 -17.20 4.61
C ARG A 223 -0.21 -17.13 3.26
N VAL A 224 0.95 -17.77 3.14
CA VAL A 224 1.68 -17.89 1.88
C VAL A 224 1.71 -19.36 1.47
N ASP A 225 1.19 -19.68 0.28
CA ASP A 225 1.17 -21.01 -0.29
C ASP A 225 1.98 -21.02 -1.59
N PHE A 226 2.85 -22.02 -1.75
CA PHE A 226 3.52 -22.30 -3.02
C PHE A 226 2.73 -23.41 -3.73
N LYS A 227 2.29 -23.14 -4.97
CA LYS A 227 1.47 -24.08 -5.75
C LYS A 227 1.57 -23.82 -7.24
N THR A 228 1.25 -24.83 -8.01
CA THR A 228 1.19 -24.70 -9.47
C THR A 228 0.11 -23.69 -9.88
N LEU A 229 0.52 -22.65 -10.57
CA LEU A 229 -0.34 -21.63 -11.18
C LEU A 229 -0.23 -21.71 -12.70
N SER A 230 -1.02 -20.90 -13.42
CA SER A 230 -0.85 -20.80 -14.87
C SER A 230 0.51 -20.18 -15.21
N SER A 231 1.09 -20.54 -16.35
CA SER A 231 2.42 -20.09 -16.79
C SER A 231 2.55 -18.57 -16.93
N THR A 232 1.44 -17.85 -16.98
CA THR A 232 1.40 -16.37 -17.08
C THR A 232 1.21 -15.67 -15.74
N ASN A 233 1.00 -16.42 -14.65
CA ASN A 233 0.71 -15.88 -13.32
C ASN A 233 1.80 -16.31 -12.32
N GLY A 234 2.63 -15.36 -11.90
CA GLY A 234 3.66 -15.61 -10.89
C GLY A 234 3.12 -15.73 -9.46
N GLY A 235 2.03 -15.05 -9.16
CA GLY A 235 1.37 -15.05 -7.85
C GLY A 235 0.15 -14.15 -7.82
N PHE A 236 -0.58 -14.22 -6.71
CA PHE A 236 -1.68 -13.31 -6.40
C PHE A 236 -1.96 -13.26 -4.90
N ALA A 237 -2.49 -12.13 -4.44
CA ALA A 237 -2.99 -11.94 -3.09
C ALA A 237 -4.52 -11.85 -3.07
N MET A 238 -5.14 -12.34 -2.01
CA MET A 238 -6.60 -12.29 -1.83
C MET A 238 -6.97 -12.31 -0.34
N LEU A 239 -8.20 -11.89 -0.03
CA LEU A 239 -8.79 -12.10 1.28
C LEU A 239 -8.92 -13.59 1.56
N ASP A 240 -8.51 -14.05 2.75
CA ASP A 240 -8.82 -15.39 3.20
C ASP A 240 -10.23 -15.39 3.82
N ARG A 241 -11.18 -16.01 3.14
CA ARG A 241 -12.58 -16.13 3.60
C ARG A 241 -12.84 -17.41 4.38
N GLY A 242 -11.79 -18.18 4.72
CA GLY A 242 -11.92 -19.39 5.51
C GLY A 242 -12.21 -19.09 6.98
N ALA A 243 -12.86 -20.05 7.66
CA ALA A 243 -13.08 -20.04 9.12
C ALA A 243 -11.75 -20.26 9.86
N GLY A 244 -10.78 -19.38 9.70
CA GLY A 244 -9.43 -19.58 10.23
C GLY A 244 -8.81 -18.36 10.85
N GLN A 245 -7.58 -18.54 11.29
CA GLN A 245 -6.77 -17.47 11.88
C GLN A 245 -6.20 -16.47 10.84
N TRP A 246 -6.36 -16.75 9.55
CA TRP A 246 -5.77 -15.98 8.47
C TRP A 246 -6.67 -14.81 8.04
N LYS A 247 -6.05 -13.67 7.72
CA LYS A 247 -6.74 -12.49 7.18
C LYS A 247 -6.62 -12.41 5.67
N MET A 248 -5.44 -12.76 5.18
CA MET A 248 -5.09 -12.70 3.76
C MET A 248 -4.35 -13.97 3.36
N ARG A 249 -4.39 -14.24 2.06
CA ARG A 249 -3.67 -15.35 1.46
C ARG A 249 -2.92 -14.88 0.23
N ILE A 250 -1.68 -15.34 0.12
CA ILE A 250 -0.84 -15.19 -1.07
C ILE A 250 -0.60 -16.58 -1.66
N ALA A 251 -0.76 -16.73 -2.97
CA ALA A 251 -0.33 -17.89 -3.72
C ALA A 251 0.80 -17.50 -4.65
N ILE A 252 1.88 -18.28 -4.65
CA ILE A 252 3.07 -18.06 -5.49
C ILE A 252 3.30 -19.32 -6.33
N HIS A 253 3.68 -19.11 -7.59
CA HIS A 253 3.97 -20.22 -8.50
C HIS A 253 5.18 -21.02 -8.02
N ASP A 254 4.99 -22.35 -7.83
CA ASP A 254 5.99 -23.28 -7.32
C ASP A 254 7.11 -23.60 -8.33
N GLY A 255 6.91 -23.30 -9.61
CA GLY A 255 7.92 -23.46 -10.66
C GLY A 255 8.95 -22.31 -10.73
N LEU A 256 8.83 -21.24 -9.91
CA LEU A 256 9.79 -20.16 -9.85
C LEU A 256 10.99 -20.54 -8.99
N ASP A 257 12.16 -19.96 -9.27
CA ASP A 257 13.30 -19.99 -8.35
C ASP A 257 13.08 -19.08 -7.13
N ASP A 258 13.85 -19.28 -6.07
CA ASP A 258 13.64 -18.56 -4.81
C ASP A 258 13.82 -17.04 -4.91
N PRO A 259 14.78 -16.48 -5.66
CA PRO A 259 14.83 -15.04 -5.92
C PRO A 259 13.57 -14.49 -6.59
N SER A 260 13.04 -15.21 -7.59
CA SER A 260 11.81 -14.84 -8.28
C SER A 260 10.59 -14.95 -7.38
N ARG A 261 10.48 -16.04 -6.57
CA ARG A 261 9.44 -16.21 -5.54
C ARG A 261 9.46 -15.05 -4.55
N PHE A 262 10.66 -14.64 -4.11
CA PHE A 262 10.81 -13.50 -3.20
C PHE A 262 10.32 -12.19 -3.83
N GLY A 263 10.67 -11.92 -5.09
CA GLY A 263 10.20 -10.74 -5.82
C GLY A 263 8.67 -10.69 -5.92
N VAL A 264 8.05 -11.84 -6.29
CA VAL A 264 6.59 -11.99 -6.33
C VAL A 264 5.98 -11.82 -4.92
N LEU A 265 6.58 -12.43 -3.90
CA LEU A 265 6.12 -12.28 -2.51
C LEU A 265 6.12 -10.81 -2.07
N CYS A 266 7.18 -10.05 -2.38
CA CYS A 266 7.25 -8.63 -2.06
C CYS A 266 6.15 -7.83 -2.75
N HIS A 267 5.85 -8.13 -4.01
CA HIS A 267 4.77 -7.49 -4.77
C HIS A 267 3.38 -7.79 -4.15
N GLU A 268 3.11 -9.05 -3.83
CA GLU A 268 1.83 -9.45 -3.24
C GLU A 268 1.65 -8.95 -1.80
N LEU A 269 2.73 -8.95 -1.00
CA LEU A 269 2.74 -8.32 0.32
C LEU A 269 2.49 -6.82 0.22
N ALA A 270 3.02 -6.16 -0.82
CA ALA A 270 2.78 -4.74 -1.04
C ALA A 270 1.28 -4.46 -1.27
N HIS A 271 0.59 -5.24 -2.10
CA HIS A 271 -0.86 -5.09 -2.28
C HIS A 271 -1.62 -5.16 -0.96
N ILE A 272 -1.27 -6.09 -0.07
CA ILE A 272 -1.92 -6.24 1.23
C ILE A 272 -1.61 -5.05 2.13
N LEU A 273 -0.33 -4.76 2.33
CA LEU A 273 0.14 -3.77 3.32
C LEU A 273 -0.14 -2.32 2.90
N LEU A 274 -0.21 -2.05 1.59
CA LEU A 274 -0.69 -0.78 1.03
C LEU A 274 -2.21 -0.61 1.14
N GLY A 275 -2.93 -1.70 1.46
CA GLY A 275 -4.37 -1.67 1.64
C GLY A 275 -5.18 -1.79 0.36
N HIS A 276 -4.59 -2.26 -0.73
CA HIS A 276 -5.26 -2.43 -2.03
C HIS A 276 -6.38 -3.48 -1.99
N LEU A 277 -6.32 -4.41 -1.05
CA LEU A 277 -7.31 -5.46 -0.81
C LEU A 277 -8.25 -5.13 0.37
N GLY A 278 -8.18 -3.91 0.89
CA GLY A 278 -8.93 -3.50 2.07
C GLY A 278 -8.31 -3.97 3.39
N THR A 279 -9.01 -3.71 4.47
CA THR A 279 -8.60 -4.05 5.83
C THR A 279 -9.80 -4.51 6.64
N ASP A 280 -9.53 -5.17 7.74
CA ASP A 280 -10.55 -5.52 8.73
C ASP A 280 -10.60 -4.53 9.91
N TRP A 281 -11.36 -4.85 10.94
CA TRP A 281 -11.53 -4.04 12.14
C TRP A 281 -10.24 -3.80 12.93
N ASP A 282 -9.24 -4.69 12.83
CA ASP A 282 -7.93 -4.54 13.45
C ASP A 282 -7.09 -3.43 12.81
N GLN A 283 -7.37 -3.10 11.56
CA GLN A 283 -6.68 -2.07 10.78
C GLN A 283 -5.15 -2.20 10.82
N TRP A 284 -4.64 -3.43 10.64
CA TRP A 284 -3.19 -3.67 10.62
C TRP A 284 -2.49 -3.05 9.41
N TRP A 285 -3.26 -2.75 8.40
CA TRP A 285 -2.92 -1.97 7.21
C TRP A 285 -4.10 -1.07 6.84
N PRO A 286 -3.90 -0.03 6.01
CA PRO A 286 -4.99 0.84 5.60
C PRO A 286 -6.01 0.12 4.72
N GLY A 287 -7.22 0.67 4.62
CA GLY A 287 -8.21 0.28 3.61
C GLY A 287 -8.18 1.30 2.47
N ARG A 288 -7.68 0.91 1.29
CA ARG A 288 -7.55 1.78 0.12
C ARG A 288 -8.10 1.11 -1.15
N LEU A 289 -9.29 0.52 -1.03
CA LEU A 289 -9.97 -0.21 -2.11
C LEU A 289 -10.34 0.65 -3.33
N ASN A 290 -10.31 1.98 -3.17
CA ASN A 290 -10.85 2.92 -4.15
C ASN A 290 -9.78 3.46 -5.13
N LEU A 291 -8.61 2.85 -5.16
CA LEU A 291 -7.55 3.23 -6.10
C LEU A 291 -7.81 2.57 -7.46
N ASP A 292 -7.51 3.31 -8.52
CA ASP A 292 -7.51 2.74 -9.86
C ASP A 292 -6.39 1.69 -10.02
N LYS A 293 -6.59 0.77 -10.96
CA LYS A 293 -5.63 -0.33 -11.19
C LYS A 293 -4.22 0.16 -11.48
N ARG A 294 -4.08 1.28 -12.20
CA ARG A 294 -2.76 1.84 -12.54
C ARG A 294 -2.03 2.31 -11.29
N THR A 295 -2.71 3.02 -10.40
CA THR A 295 -2.15 3.47 -9.11
C THR A 295 -1.73 2.27 -8.25
N VAL A 296 -2.60 1.27 -8.14
CA VAL A 296 -2.36 0.04 -7.37
C VAL A 296 -1.08 -0.67 -7.83
N GLU A 297 -0.91 -0.84 -9.15
CA GLU A 297 0.27 -1.50 -9.71
C GLU A 297 1.54 -0.65 -9.57
N ILE A 298 1.47 0.68 -9.80
CA ILE A 298 2.63 1.57 -9.60
C ILE A 298 3.14 1.48 -8.17
N GLU A 299 2.25 1.51 -7.19
CA GLU A 299 2.64 1.44 -5.78
C GLU A 299 3.25 0.08 -5.43
N ALA A 300 2.61 -1.03 -5.82
CA ALA A 300 3.08 -2.37 -5.51
C ALA A 300 4.44 -2.69 -6.17
N GLU A 301 4.59 -2.35 -7.45
CA GLU A 301 5.86 -2.50 -8.17
C GLU A 301 6.97 -1.62 -7.59
N SER A 302 6.64 -0.39 -7.18
CA SER A 302 7.63 0.51 -6.55
C SER A 302 8.14 -0.08 -5.24
N VAL A 303 7.26 -0.62 -4.40
CA VAL A 303 7.63 -1.29 -3.15
C VAL A 303 8.50 -2.51 -3.43
N ALA A 304 8.07 -3.40 -4.33
CA ALA A 304 8.83 -4.60 -4.69
C ALA A 304 10.23 -4.27 -5.22
N TYR A 305 10.33 -3.26 -6.08
CA TYR A 305 11.60 -2.75 -6.60
C TYR A 305 12.52 -2.24 -5.50
N ILE A 306 12.00 -1.38 -4.59
CA ILE A 306 12.79 -0.82 -3.49
C ILE A 306 13.33 -1.95 -2.61
N VAL A 307 12.46 -2.90 -2.20
CA VAL A 307 12.85 -4.03 -1.35
C VAL A 307 13.90 -4.90 -2.05
N ALA A 308 13.68 -5.29 -3.31
CA ALA A 308 14.63 -6.09 -4.07
C ALA A 308 16.02 -5.43 -4.13
N ASN A 309 16.07 -4.12 -4.36
CA ASN A 309 17.33 -3.38 -4.37
C ASN A 309 17.95 -3.29 -2.97
N GLN A 310 17.17 -3.04 -1.92
CA GLN A 310 17.65 -2.98 -0.53
C GLN A 310 18.29 -4.30 -0.09
N VAL A 311 17.73 -5.43 -0.45
CA VAL A 311 18.33 -6.75 -0.19
C VAL A 311 19.37 -7.17 -1.26
N GLY A 312 19.58 -6.38 -2.31
CA GLY A 312 20.61 -6.56 -3.33
C GLY A 312 20.29 -7.53 -4.44
N LEU A 313 19.02 -7.80 -4.64
CA LEU A 313 18.58 -8.50 -5.83
C LEU A 313 18.55 -7.55 -7.03
N LYS A 314 19.16 -7.93 -8.13
CA LYS A 314 18.96 -7.27 -9.41
C LYS A 314 17.65 -7.78 -10.00
N GLY A 315 16.59 -7.01 -9.90
CA GLY A 315 15.30 -7.33 -10.49
C GLY A 315 15.01 -6.51 -11.74
N SER A 316 14.23 -7.07 -12.64
CA SER A 316 13.69 -6.39 -13.83
C SER A 316 12.59 -5.35 -13.48
N SER A 317 12.33 -5.11 -12.20
CA SER A 317 11.19 -4.33 -11.70
C SER A 317 11.22 -2.86 -12.11
N ALA A 318 12.40 -2.25 -12.37
CA ALA A 318 12.44 -0.89 -12.94
C ALA A 318 11.72 -0.81 -14.30
N ALA A 319 11.78 -1.88 -15.10
CA ALA A 319 11.05 -1.99 -16.36
C ALA A 319 9.54 -2.16 -16.13
N TYR A 320 9.12 -2.79 -15.03
CA TYR A 320 7.71 -2.95 -14.66
C TYR A 320 7.09 -1.64 -14.18
N VAL A 321 7.73 -0.92 -13.26
CA VAL A 321 7.28 0.43 -12.86
C VAL A 321 7.16 1.32 -14.10
N SER A 322 8.16 1.34 -14.97
CA SER A 322 8.15 2.12 -16.22
C SER A 322 7.03 1.70 -17.18
N ARG A 323 6.65 0.41 -17.21
CA ARG A 323 5.55 -0.08 -18.05
C ARG A 323 4.21 0.49 -17.63
N HIS A 324 3.94 0.61 -16.33
CA HIS A 324 2.71 1.19 -15.81
C HIS A 324 2.70 2.71 -15.89
N LEU A 325 3.86 3.36 -15.84
CA LEU A 325 3.98 4.80 -16.03
C LEU A 325 3.79 5.24 -17.49
N LYS A 326 4.16 4.39 -18.48
CA LYS A 326 4.01 4.66 -19.94
C LYS A 326 4.46 6.06 -20.38
N GLY A 327 5.48 6.62 -19.75
CA GLY A 327 5.97 7.97 -20.06
C GLY A 327 5.03 9.12 -19.71
N GLY A 328 3.91 8.84 -19.01
CA GLY A 328 2.92 9.83 -18.61
C GLY A 328 3.14 10.39 -17.20
N GLU A 329 2.18 11.21 -16.76
CA GLU A 329 2.17 11.70 -15.38
C GLU A 329 1.85 10.59 -14.39
N VAL A 330 2.45 10.66 -13.20
CA VAL A 330 2.14 9.79 -12.06
C VAL A 330 0.77 10.18 -11.51
N PRO A 331 -0.16 9.22 -11.30
CA PRO A 331 -1.45 9.52 -10.70
C PRO A 331 -1.31 10.22 -9.35
N LEU A 332 -2.17 11.22 -9.09
CA LEU A 332 -2.18 11.95 -7.81
C LEU A 332 -2.51 11.08 -6.60
N SER A 333 -3.15 9.95 -6.84
CA SER A 333 -3.52 8.95 -5.84
C SER A 333 -2.35 8.06 -5.38
N VAL A 334 -1.22 8.07 -6.09
CA VAL A 334 0.01 7.38 -5.66
C VAL A 334 0.55 8.02 -4.40
N SER A 335 0.75 7.22 -3.35
CA SER A 335 1.26 7.68 -2.06
C SER A 335 2.72 7.28 -1.88
N MET A 336 3.61 8.26 -1.93
CA MET A 336 5.03 8.06 -1.64
C MET A 336 5.27 7.70 -0.18
N ASP A 337 4.47 8.25 0.73
CA ASP A 337 4.51 7.94 2.16
C ASP A 337 4.25 6.46 2.42
N TYR A 338 3.18 5.90 1.81
CA TYR A 338 2.87 4.48 1.94
C TYR A 338 3.91 3.59 1.25
N ILE A 339 4.35 3.94 0.05
CA ILE A 339 5.41 3.20 -0.66
C ILE A 339 6.65 3.06 0.22
N ALA A 340 7.13 4.19 0.77
CA ALA A 340 8.33 4.22 1.60
C ALA A 340 8.19 3.41 2.91
N LYS A 341 7.05 3.55 3.59
CA LYS A 341 6.76 2.84 4.84
C LYS A 341 6.62 1.33 4.63
N VAL A 342 5.89 0.94 3.59
CA VAL A 342 5.65 -0.48 3.28
C VAL A 342 6.91 -1.15 2.77
N ALA A 343 7.71 -0.47 1.94
CA ALA A 343 9.00 -1.01 1.51
C ALA A 343 9.93 -1.29 2.70
N GLY A 344 10.07 -0.34 3.62
CA GLY A 344 10.87 -0.56 4.84
C GLY A 344 10.32 -1.67 5.73
N HIS A 345 8.99 -1.82 5.80
CA HIS A 345 8.38 -2.90 6.57
C HIS A 345 8.64 -4.29 5.96
N ILE A 346 8.50 -4.43 4.64
CA ILE A 346 8.77 -5.71 3.94
C ILE A 346 10.27 -6.03 3.98
N GLU A 347 11.16 -5.05 3.83
CA GLU A 347 12.59 -5.24 4.04
C GLU A 347 12.87 -5.81 5.44
N GLN A 348 12.26 -5.23 6.48
CA GLN A 348 12.39 -5.74 7.84
C GLN A 348 11.83 -7.16 7.98
N MET A 349 10.71 -7.48 7.32
CA MET A 349 10.17 -8.85 7.28
C MET A 349 11.16 -9.85 6.64
N ALA A 350 11.95 -9.43 5.66
CA ALA A 350 12.94 -10.28 5.01
C ALA A 350 14.22 -10.43 5.85
N THR A 351 14.67 -9.36 6.50
CA THR A 351 16.01 -9.30 7.11
C THR A 351 16.04 -9.59 8.60
N THR A 352 14.90 -9.54 9.29
CA THR A 352 14.83 -9.72 10.75
C THR A 352 13.70 -10.66 11.14
N LYS A 353 13.82 -11.30 12.31
CA LYS A 353 12.72 -12.04 12.92
C LYS A 353 11.84 -11.08 13.71
N MET A 354 10.60 -10.91 13.27
CA MET A 354 9.64 -10.00 13.90
C MET A 354 8.78 -10.73 14.94
N GLN A 355 8.29 -9.98 15.93
CA GLN A 355 7.28 -10.50 16.83
C GLN A 355 5.91 -10.54 16.14
N PRO A 356 5.14 -11.63 16.30
CA PRO A 356 3.79 -11.71 15.76
C PRO A 356 2.90 -10.58 16.27
N ARG A 357 2.09 -10.01 15.40
CA ARG A 357 1.11 -9.00 15.79
C ARG A 357 0.03 -9.61 16.67
N ARG A 358 -0.33 -8.90 17.73
CA ARG A 358 -1.43 -9.30 18.63
C ARG A 358 -2.73 -8.68 18.11
N PRO A 359 -3.81 -9.47 17.92
CA PRO A 359 -5.11 -8.94 17.55
C PRO A 359 -5.60 -7.96 18.61
N ARG A 360 -6.27 -6.90 18.18
CA ARG A 360 -7.02 -6.05 19.10
C ARG A 360 -8.29 -6.78 19.55
N PRO A 361 -8.80 -6.54 20.77
CA PRO A 361 -10.11 -7.06 21.12
C PRO A 361 -11.18 -6.44 20.21
N PRO A 362 -12.18 -7.21 19.75
CA PRO A 362 -13.23 -6.68 18.91
C PRO A 362 -13.94 -5.50 19.62
N PRO A 363 -14.37 -4.47 18.87
CA PRO A 363 -15.10 -3.36 19.46
C PRO A 363 -16.34 -3.91 20.18
N LYS A 364 -16.52 -3.52 21.44
CA LYS A 364 -17.72 -3.91 22.21
C LYS A 364 -18.95 -3.47 21.42
N LYS A 365 -19.84 -4.42 21.09
CA LYS A 365 -21.16 -4.08 20.55
C LYS A 365 -21.80 -3.10 21.51
N LYS A 366 -22.12 -1.87 21.09
CA LYS A 366 -22.97 -0.98 21.87
C LYS A 366 -24.26 -1.76 22.13
N SER A 367 -24.52 -2.08 23.40
CA SER A 367 -25.80 -2.66 23.80
C SER A 367 -26.89 -1.71 23.28
N SER A 368 -27.79 -2.21 22.43
CA SER A 368 -29.00 -1.49 22.08
C SER A 368 -29.70 -1.15 23.39
N ALA A 369 -29.75 0.14 23.73
CA ALA A 369 -30.48 0.62 24.88
C ALA A 369 -31.90 0.06 24.78
N LYS A 370 -32.32 -0.69 25.80
CA LYS A 370 -33.71 -1.11 25.99
C LYS A 370 -34.58 0.10 25.79
N LYS A 371 -35.47 0.04 24.77
CA LYS A 371 -36.61 0.94 24.72
C LYS A 371 -37.34 0.80 26.08
N ALA A 372 -37.29 1.84 26.87
CA ALA A 372 -38.20 1.98 28.01
C ALA A 372 -39.62 2.04 27.44
N SER A 373 -40.42 1.03 27.74
CA SER A 373 -41.83 1.08 27.56
C SER A 373 -42.35 2.18 28.50
N VAL A 374 -42.80 3.27 27.90
CA VAL A 374 -43.64 4.25 28.63
C VAL A 374 -45.00 3.63 28.68
N ASP A 375 -45.35 3.04 29.84
CA ASP A 375 -46.75 2.75 30.18
C ASP A 375 -47.45 4.08 30.36
N LEU A 376 -48.42 4.34 29.52
CA LEU A 376 -49.43 5.36 29.68
C LEU A 376 -50.46 4.86 30.68
N LEU A 377 -50.56 5.55 31.83
CA LEU A 377 -51.74 5.67 32.64
C LEU A 377 -52.28 7.08 32.51
#